data_888b35de19a4d0b3d379cd34cb5b1104
#
_entry.id   888b35de19a4d0b3d379cd34cb5b1104
#
_cell.length_a   1.000
_cell.length_b   1.000
_cell.length_c   1.000
_cell.angle_alpha   90.00
_cell.angle_beta   90.00
_cell.angle_gamma   90.00
#
_symmetry.space_group_name_H-M   'P 1'
#
loop_
_entity.id
_entity.type
_entity.pdbx_description
1 polymer ?
#
loop_
_entity_poly.entity_id
_entity_poly.type
_entity_poly.pdbx_seq_one_letter_code
_entity_poly.pdbx_strand_id
1 'polypeptide(L)'
;MKKIDLLSIPFCVILLFACNNEDLSPEILGSSIESNHKRQELYIPYADSVELKELAQNKKVLDFELARKIALLEMNETGFVQDMAWNGYHLAPNPVVIYNLESWPKFYDFIAFDSENNAIGTIRVNANRKNSSVINGVYSSVFDYNEFLTKSNASNPSIFMDWKGEQFVGVRSKAGKAPKQIISADNGTPVLMENMRELEGEEIIQHMETHILPTLIPDQRAFEKVPDYMVADEELNKEIEYGKNMTVEALKDSMEVSLARTEEEAKAYWNTLSAYEQELLETSDEELNNEGKFFGRLFRRIFSRTDKSLKWIDKYDDRKHFYRRGGACGPWVCGYILYVNQGEDKYDFFYNNASSFGEFGILNFALRLLGRPMTPGEMGWTMPIASNGKIWINPALCFADLFAYDQIKHYKKPAIRLCGSGGQLHWTLAYGAKQTGSWLWRNYYFLQIDNGAKVGVPGDKKNGGNYTKVDWWNPWLMVWD
;
A
#
# COMPACT_ATOMS: atom_id res chain seq x y z
N MET A 1 -27.80 45.86 17.34
CA MET A 1 -26.74 46.10 16.35
C MET A 1 -25.46 46.40 17.10
N LYS A 2 -24.56 45.41 17.22
CA LYS A 2 -23.16 45.58 17.68
C LYS A 2 -22.26 45.21 16.53
N LYS A 3 -21.47 46.20 16.09
CA LYS A 3 -20.42 46.04 15.10
C LYS A 3 -19.32 45.11 15.67
N ILE A 4 -18.95 44.10 14.94
CA ILE A 4 -17.76 43.28 15.21
C ILE A 4 -16.67 43.86 14.32
N ASP A 5 -15.66 44.42 14.96
CA ASP A 5 -14.44 44.92 14.30
C ASP A 5 -13.61 43.76 13.80
N LEU A 6 -13.39 43.71 12.49
CA LEU A 6 -12.39 42.86 11.85
C LEU A 6 -11.01 43.51 12.05
N LEU A 7 -10.24 43.04 13.00
CA LEU A 7 -8.87 43.49 13.19
C LEU A 7 -7.87 42.37 12.83
N SER A 8 -7.17 42.66 11.73
CA SER A 8 -5.76 42.32 11.46
C SER A 8 -5.26 40.91 11.78
N ILE A 9 -5.28 40.07 10.76
CA ILE A 9 -4.39 38.91 10.66
C ILE A 9 -3.12 39.38 9.94
N PRO A 10 -1.92 39.24 10.54
CA PRO A 10 -0.69 39.55 9.83
C PRO A 10 -0.46 38.53 8.71
N PHE A 11 -0.28 39.04 7.51
CA PHE A 11 0.12 38.29 6.32
C PHE A 11 1.56 37.79 6.54
N CYS A 12 1.74 36.60 7.08
CA CYS A 12 2.97 35.83 6.91
C CYS A 12 2.94 35.20 5.51
N VAL A 13 3.63 35.82 4.58
CA VAL A 13 3.95 35.22 3.29
C VAL A 13 4.94 34.07 3.54
N ILE A 14 4.43 32.89 3.74
CA ILE A 14 5.21 31.66 3.65
C ILE A 14 5.15 31.25 2.18
N LEU A 15 6.27 31.34 1.50
CA LEU A 15 6.48 30.75 0.18
C LEU A 15 6.33 29.23 0.30
N LEU A 16 5.12 28.74 0.09
CA LEU A 16 4.84 27.33 -0.10
C LEU A 16 5.18 26.99 -1.54
N PHE A 17 6.19 26.17 -1.71
CA PHE A 17 6.39 25.45 -2.96
C PHE A 17 5.21 24.48 -3.10
N ALA A 18 4.18 24.92 -3.81
CA ALA A 18 3.09 24.06 -4.26
C ALA A 18 3.68 23.07 -5.26
N CYS A 19 3.32 21.82 -5.14
CA CYS A 19 3.49 20.83 -6.20
C CYS A 19 2.88 21.41 -7.48
N ASN A 20 3.70 21.84 -8.42
CA ASN A 20 3.28 22.20 -9.76
C ASN A 20 2.86 20.92 -10.48
N ASN A 21 1.58 20.61 -10.42
CA ASN A 21 0.94 19.84 -11.48
C ASN A 21 0.60 20.84 -12.57
N GLU A 22 1.33 20.79 -13.68
CA GLU A 22 0.99 21.52 -14.89
C GLU A 22 -0.45 21.18 -15.28
N ASP A 23 -1.24 22.23 -15.45
CA ASP A 23 -2.58 22.18 -16.04
C ASP A 23 -2.49 21.61 -17.46
N LEU A 24 -2.77 20.34 -17.63
CA LEU A 24 -3.05 19.76 -18.93
C LEU A 24 -4.49 20.13 -19.29
N SER A 25 -4.63 21.10 -20.18
CA SER A 25 -5.89 21.53 -20.80
C SER A 25 -6.63 20.34 -21.43
N PRO A 26 -7.99 20.38 -21.43
CA PRO A 26 -8.80 19.28 -21.94
C PRO A 26 -9.03 19.40 -23.47
N GLU A 27 -8.00 19.32 -24.25
CA GLU A 27 -8.13 19.17 -25.70
C GLU A 27 -7.20 18.05 -26.13
N ILE A 28 -7.77 16.88 -26.36
CA ILE A 28 -7.50 15.92 -27.45
C ILE A 28 -8.43 14.71 -27.21
N LEU A 29 -9.68 14.88 -27.63
CA LEU A 29 -10.56 13.78 -27.98
C LEU A 29 -10.55 13.68 -29.52
N GLY A 30 -9.99 12.60 -30.04
CA GLY A 30 -10.20 12.20 -31.43
C GLY A 30 -8.96 12.22 -32.31
N SER A 31 -8.12 11.22 -32.16
CA SER A 31 -7.45 10.61 -33.31
C SER A 31 -7.02 9.19 -32.92
N SER A 32 -7.46 8.22 -33.70
CA SER A 32 -6.89 6.86 -33.72
C SER A 32 -5.43 6.97 -34.12
N ILE A 33 -4.55 7.05 -33.13
CA ILE A 33 -3.11 6.92 -33.36
C ILE A 33 -2.85 5.41 -33.36
N GLU A 34 -2.68 4.83 -34.54
CA GLU A 34 -1.93 3.60 -34.68
C GLU A 34 -0.54 3.86 -34.12
N SER A 35 -0.35 3.44 -32.87
CA SER A 35 0.92 3.58 -32.20
C SER A 35 1.90 2.53 -32.73
N ASN A 36 2.71 2.92 -33.69
CA ASN A 36 4.01 2.32 -33.94
C ASN A 36 4.91 2.62 -32.71
N HIS A 37 4.55 2.11 -31.54
CA HIS A 37 5.49 2.06 -30.42
C HIS A 37 6.55 1.01 -30.76
N LYS A 38 7.70 1.46 -31.23
CA LYS A 38 8.95 0.73 -31.00
C LYS A 38 8.92 0.35 -29.52
N ARG A 39 8.88 -0.97 -29.21
CA ARG A 39 9.06 -1.48 -27.85
C ARG A 39 10.34 -0.84 -27.33
N GLN A 40 10.21 0.12 -26.44
CA GLN A 40 11.35 0.66 -25.72
C GLN A 40 11.82 -0.50 -24.85
N GLU A 41 13.04 -0.94 -25.06
CA GLU A 41 13.61 -2.06 -24.29
C GLU A 41 13.56 -1.70 -22.83
N LEU A 42 12.83 -2.48 -22.04
CA LEU A 42 12.63 -2.21 -20.61
C LEU A 42 13.97 -2.37 -19.89
N TYR A 43 14.50 -1.28 -19.36
CA TYR A 43 15.73 -1.32 -18.57
C TYR A 43 15.42 -1.85 -17.17
N ILE A 44 16.03 -2.99 -16.80
CA ILE A 44 15.89 -3.60 -15.50
C ILE A 44 17.26 -3.61 -14.80
N PRO A 45 17.44 -2.90 -13.69
CA PRO A 45 18.71 -2.79 -12.97
C PRO A 45 18.90 -3.99 -12.04
N TYR A 46 19.13 -5.17 -12.61
CA TYR A 46 19.42 -6.37 -11.82
C TYR A 46 20.66 -6.19 -10.93
N ALA A 47 20.55 -6.65 -9.71
CA ALA A 47 21.68 -6.63 -8.78
C ALA A 47 22.73 -7.69 -9.12
N ASP A 48 23.98 -7.42 -8.73
CA ASP A 48 25.07 -8.37 -8.82
C ASP A 48 24.89 -9.50 -7.79
N SER A 49 24.87 -10.75 -8.26
CA SER A 49 24.67 -11.92 -7.41
C SER A 49 25.81 -12.14 -6.41
N VAL A 50 27.05 -11.76 -6.74
CA VAL A 50 28.20 -11.88 -5.84
C VAL A 50 28.04 -10.94 -4.66
N GLU A 51 27.67 -9.69 -4.93
CA GLU A 51 27.39 -8.70 -3.90
C GLU A 51 26.23 -9.14 -2.98
N LEU A 52 25.16 -9.69 -3.55
CA LEU A 52 24.02 -10.18 -2.77
C LEU A 52 24.40 -11.35 -1.85
N LYS A 53 25.25 -12.27 -2.32
CA LYS A 53 25.76 -13.37 -1.49
C LYS A 53 26.65 -12.86 -0.35
N GLU A 54 27.44 -11.82 -0.56
CA GLU A 54 28.20 -11.17 0.50
C GLU A 54 27.29 -10.54 1.55
N LEU A 55 26.23 -9.85 1.13
CA LEU A 55 25.24 -9.25 2.04
C LEU A 55 24.47 -10.32 2.84
N ALA A 56 24.15 -11.45 2.24
CA ALA A 56 23.46 -12.57 2.87
C ALA A 56 24.29 -13.29 3.96
N GLN A 57 25.60 -13.06 4.05
CA GLN A 57 26.40 -13.53 5.19
C GLN A 57 25.96 -12.88 6.51
N ASN A 58 25.27 -11.75 6.44
CA ASN A 58 24.65 -11.13 7.60
C ASN A 58 23.27 -11.76 7.86
N LYS A 59 23.05 -12.27 9.08
CA LYS A 59 21.78 -12.90 9.49
C LYS A 59 20.54 -12.00 9.37
N LYS A 60 20.73 -10.69 9.23
CA LYS A 60 19.62 -9.74 8.98
C LYS A 60 19.08 -9.82 7.55
N VAL A 61 19.86 -10.35 6.61
CA VAL A 61 19.53 -10.43 5.19
C VAL A 61 19.17 -11.86 4.82
N LEU A 62 18.04 -12.04 4.18
CA LEU A 62 17.65 -13.33 3.60
C LEU A 62 18.43 -13.54 2.30
N ASP A 63 18.98 -14.73 2.10
CA ASP A 63 19.61 -15.09 0.83
C ASP A 63 18.60 -14.95 -0.31
N PHE A 64 18.98 -14.29 -1.40
CA PHE A 64 18.06 -13.96 -2.49
C PHE A 64 17.65 -15.20 -3.31
N GLU A 65 18.52 -16.22 -3.43
CA GLU A 65 18.16 -17.48 -4.09
C GLU A 65 17.12 -18.24 -3.27
N LEU A 66 17.32 -18.31 -1.95
CA LEU A 66 16.34 -18.89 -1.03
C LEU A 66 15.04 -18.11 -1.06
N ALA A 67 15.09 -16.78 -1.02
CA ALA A 67 13.92 -15.91 -1.12
C ALA A 67 13.13 -16.17 -2.41
N ARG A 68 13.81 -16.32 -3.55
CA ARG A 68 13.23 -16.64 -4.85
C ARG A 68 12.53 -18.00 -4.86
N LYS A 69 13.20 -19.03 -4.30
CA LYS A 69 12.66 -20.38 -4.20
C LYS A 69 11.39 -20.44 -3.34
N ILE A 70 11.40 -19.75 -2.19
CA ILE A 70 10.23 -19.67 -1.33
C ILE A 70 9.11 -18.88 -2.03
N ALA A 71 9.43 -17.82 -2.76
CA ALA A 71 8.45 -17.05 -3.50
C ALA A 71 7.76 -17.88 -4.60
N LEU A 72 8.52 -18.67 -5.38
CA LEU A 72 7.95 -19.61 -6.36
C LEU A 72 6.97 -20.57 -5.72
N LEU A 73 7.35 -21.12 -4.58
CA LEU A 73 6.50 -22.02 -3.83
C LEU A 73 5.23 -21.37 -3.29
N GLU A 74 5.38 -20.18 -2.65
CA GLU A 74 4.22 -19.43 -2.14
C GLU A 74 3.27 -19.06 -3.27
N MET A 75 3.76 -18.61 -4.42
CA MET A 75 2.93 -18.29 -5.58
C MET A 75 2.02 -19.45 -5.99
N ASN A 76 2.58 -20.67 -6.03
CA ASN A 76 1.83 -21.88 -6.43
C ASN A 76 0.86 -22.32 -5.33
N GLU A 77 1.34 -22.48 -4.10
CA GLU A 77 0.54 -23.03 -3.00
C GLU A 77 -0.56 -22.07 -2.53
N THR A 78 -0.39 -20.78 -2.73
CA THR A 78 -1.39 -19.79 -2.36
C THR A 78 -2.35 -19.42 -3.49
N GLY A 79 -2.16 -19.98 -4.69
CA GLY A 79 -3.03 -19.75 -5.85
C GLY A 79 -2.87 -18.37 -6.49
N PHE A 80 -1.78 -17.65 -6.23
CA PHE A 80 -1.50 -16.40 -6.93
C PHE A 80 -1.27 -16.61 -8.43
N VAL A 81 -0.66 -17.73 -8.81
CA VAL A 81 -0.46 -18.08 -10.23
C VAL A 81 -1.79 -18.10 -10.98
N GLN A 82 -2.82 -18.70 -10.39
CA GLN A 82 -4.17 -18.78 -10.96
C GLN A 82 -4.85 -17.41 -10.96
N ASP A 83 -4.74 -16.64 -9.88
CA ASP A 83 -5.33 -15.31 -9.78
C ASP A 83 -4.70 -14.32 -10.80
N MET A 84 -3.40 -14.48 -11.07
CA MET A 84 -2.66 -13.65 -12.03
C MET A 84 -2.71 -14.18 -13.47
N ALA A 85 -3.22 -15.39 -13.69
CA ALA A 85 -3.18 -16.09 -14.96
C ALA A 85 -1.77 -16.30 -15.53
N TRP A 86 -0.77 -16.51 -14.66
CA TRP A 86 0.65 -16.67 -15.00
C TRP A 86 1.05 -18.13 -15.23
N ASN A 87 0.34 -18.81 -16.10
CA ASN A 87 0.65 -20.22 -16.41
C ASN A 87 2.02 -20.36 -17.10
N GLY A 88 2.87 -21.24 -16.56
CA GLY A 88 4.20 -21.49 -17.12
C GLY A 88 5.18 -20.33 -16.98
N TYR A 89 4.95 -19.42 -16.03
CA TYR A 89 5.88 -18.33 -15.75
C TYR A 89 7.20 -18.82 -15.15
N HIS A 90 8.23 -17.99 -15.29
CA HIS A 90 9.49 -18.17 -14.57
C HIS A 90 9.96 -16.81 -14.02
N LEU A 91 10.80 -16.84 -12.99
CA LEU A 91 11.35 -15.64 -12.37
C LEU A 91 12.75 -15.35 -12.88
N ALA A 92 13.09 -14.08 -13.02
CA ALA A 92 14.46 -13.66 -13.24
C ALA A 92 15.40 -14.30 -12.18
N PRO A 93 16.61 -14.73 -12.55
CA PRO A 93 17.55 -15.32 -11.59
C PRO A 93 18.04 -14.31 -10.55
N ASN A 94 18.22 -13.05 -10.95
CA ASN A 94 18.64 -11.95 -10.08
C ASN A 94 17.50 -10.96 -9.87
N PRO A 95 17.34 -10.40 -8.66
CA PRO A 95 16.34 -9.39 -8.37
C PRO A 95 16.80 -7.97 -8.70
N VAL A 96 15.87 -7.04 -8.78
CA VAL A 96 16.13 -5.63 -8.48
C VAL A 96 16.06 -5.46 -6.97
N VAL A 97 17.03 -4.77 -6.37
CA VAL A 97 17.06 -4.58 -4.92
C VAL A 97 16.54 -3.20 -4.54
N ILE A 98 15.62 -3.19 -3.60
CA ILE A 98 15.19 -1.97 -2.90
C ILE A 98 15.83 -2.00 -1.51
N TYR A 99 16.56 -0.94 -1.17
CA TYR A 99 17.28 -0.82 0.09
C TYR A 99 16.48 -0.01 1.11
N ASN A 100 16.71 -0.26 2.39
CA ASN A 100 16.27 0.61 3.45
C ASN A 100 17.23 1.82 3.61
N LEU A 101 16.89 2.76 4.50
CA LEU A 101 17.72 3.97 4.75
C LEU A 101 19.03 3.68 5.48
N GLU A 102 19.33 2.45 5.84
CA GLU A 102 20.62 1.99 6.33
C GLU A 102 21.41 1.19 5.26
N SER A 103 20.99 1.25 3.99
CA SER A 103 21.61 0.53 2.87
C SER A 103 21.60 -1.01 2.99
N TRP A 104 20.71 -1.57 3.83
CA TRP A 104 20.40 -2.99 3.83
C TRP A 104 19.31 -3.31 2.80
N PRO A 105 19.36 -4.48 2.12
CA PRO A 105 18.24 -4.95 1.32
C PRO A 105 16.96 -5.00 2.16
N LYS A 106 15.92 -4.31 1.68
CA LYS A 106 14.57 -4.31 2.25
C LYS A 106 13.66 -5.25 1.48
N PHE A 107 13.72 -5.14 0.14
CA PHE A 107 12.97 -5.99 -0.77
C PHE A 107 13.83 -6.45 -1.94
N TYR A 108 13.45 -7.61 -2.47
CA TYR A 108 13.88 -8.16 -3.74
C TYR A 108 12.70 -8.14 -4.70
N ASP A 109 12.77 -7.42 -5.80
CA ASP A 109 11.79 -7.43 -6.87
C ASP A 109 12.24 -8.43 -7.95
N PHE A 110 11.59 -9.58 -8.02
CA PHE A 110 11.81 -10.57 -9.07
C PHE A 110 10.85 -10.32 -10.22
N ILE A 111 11.37 -10.16 -11.43
CA ILE A 111 10.57 -10.01 -12.63
C ILE A 111 10.07 -11.38 -13.07
N ALA A 112 8.76 -11.49 -13.30
CA ALA A 112 8.13 -12.66 -13.85
C ALA A 112 8.05 -12.56 -15.39
N PHE A 113 8.41 -13.65 -16.05
CA PHE A 113 8.35 -13.79 -17.51
C PHE A 113 7.41 -14.93 -17.90
N ASP A 114 6.75 -14.80 -19.03
CA ASP A 114 6.01 -15.90 -19.64
C ASP A 114 6.93 -16.88 -20.39
N SER A 115 6.35 -17.90 -21.02
CA SER A 115 7.08 -18.90 -21.80
C SER A 115 7.78 -18.35 -23.05
N GLU A 116 7.40 -17.16 -23.49
CA GLU A 116 7.99 -16.43 -24.62
C GLU A 116 9.05 -15.41 -24.20
N ASN A 117 9.40 -15.37 -22.90
CA ASN A 117 10.27 -14.40 -22.28
C ASN A 117 9.77 -12.95 -22.33
N ASN A 118 8.46 -12.73 -22.41
CA ASN A 118 7.90 -11.41 -22.20
C ASN A 118 7.76 -11.18 -20.69
N ALA A 119 8.18 -10.00 -20.23
CA ALA A 119 8.00 -9.61 -18.83
C ALA A 119 6.51 -9.34 -18.53
N ILE A 120 5.92 -10.10 -17.62
CA ILE A 120 4.47 -10.10 -17.33
C ILE A 120 4.13 -9.50 -15.97
N GLY A 121 5.13 -9.31 -15.10
CA GLY A 121 4.89 -8.72 -13.80
C GLY A 121 6.09 -8.75 -12.86
N THR A 122 5.84 -8.40 -11.61
CA THR A 122 6.86 -8.33 -10.56
C THR A 122 6.37 -9.02 -9.29
N ILE A 123 7.21 -9.82 -8.66
CA ILE A 123 6.98 -10.33 -7.31
C ILE A 123 7.94 -9.61 -6.37
N ARG A 124 7.40 -8.82 -5.45
CA ARG A 124 8.18 -8.19 -4.37
C ARG A 124 8.29 -9.14 -3.20
N VAL A 125 9.50 -9.38 -2.77
CA VAL A 125 9.86 -10.34 -1.73
C VAL A 125 10.59 -9.63 -0.61
N ASN A 126 10.26 -9.93 0.63
CA ASN A 126 10.96 -9.43 1.81
C ASN A 126 12.41 -9.95 1.83
N ALA A 127 13.37 -9.06 1.93
CA ALA A 127 14.80 -9.41 2.04
C ALA A 127 15.23 -9.73 3.48
N ASN A 128 14.30 -10.00 4.38
CA ASN A 128 14.52 -10.32 5.79
C ASN A 128 13.49 -11.33 6.31
N ARG A 129 13.66 -11.78 7.56
CA ARG A 129 12.80 -12.79 8.20
C ARG A 129 11.77 -12.20 9.19
N LYS A 130 11.36 -10.94 9.02
CA LYS A 130 10.45 -10.24 9.95
C LYS A 130 8.97 -10.50 9.69
N ASN A 131 8.62 -11.17 8.59
CA ASN A 131 7.26 -11.46 8.18
C ASN A 131 7.00 -12.96 8.09
N SER A 132 5.75 -13.35 8.25
CA SER A 132 5.26 -14.74 8.13
C SER A 132 4.98 -15.17 6.67
N SER A 133 5.55 -14.45 5.70
CA SER A 133 5.56 -14.75 4.27
C SER A 133 6.75 -14.04 3.65
N VAL A 134 7.37 -14.62 2.64
CA VAL A 134 8.38 -13.90 1.86
C VAL A 134 7.73 -12.93 0.88
N ILE A 135 6.59 -13.26 0.30
CA ILE A 135 5.90 -12.37 -0.65
C ILE A 135 5.34 -11.16 0.10
N ASN A 136 5.77 -9.96 -0.31
CA ASN A 136 5.20 -8.69 0.11
C ASN A 136 4.15 -8.19 -0.88
N GLY A 137 4.36 -8.42 -2.19
CA GLY A 137 3.41 -8.04 -3.20
C GLY A 137 3.57 -8.80 -4.51
N VAL A 138 2.49 -8.92 -5.26
CA VAL A 138 2.44 -9.50 -6.61
C VAL A 138 1.79 -8.49 -7.52
N TYR A 139 2.48 -8.09 -8.58
CA TYR A 139 2.08 -6.99 -9.45
C TYR A 139 1.97 -7.47 -10.90
N SER A 140 0.89 -7.13 -11.57
CA SER A 140 0.62 -7.48 -12.98
C SER A 140 1.42 -6.66 -14.00
N SER A 141 2.38 -5.86 -13.55
CA SER A 141 3.25 -5.06 -14.39
C SER A 141 4.67 -5.06 -13.85
N VAL A 142 5.62 -4.78 -14.73
CA VAL A 142 6.99 -4.48 -14.34
C VAL A 142 7.09 -2.98 -14.07
N PHE A 143 7.75 -2.62 -12.98
CA PHE A 143 7.96 -1.22 -12.62
C PHE A 143 8.91 -0.54 -13.60
N ASP A 144 8.66 0.71 -13.93
CA ASP A 144 9.59 1.53 -14.71
C ASP A 144 10.73 2.02 -13.80
N TYR A 145 11.67 1.13 -13.54
CA TYR A 145 12.84 1.47 -12.72
C TYR A 145 13.68 2.59 -13.36
N ASN A 146 13.66 2.73 -14.69
CA ASN A 146 14.41 3.76 -15.38
C ASN A 146 13.85 5.15 -15.08
N GLU A 147 12.52 5.30 -15.00
CA GLU A 147 11.90 6.58 -14.59
C GLU A 147 12.41 7.03 -13.23
N PHE A 148 12.61 6.09 -12.28
CA PHE A 148 13.15 6.42 -10.96
C PHE A 148 14.65 6.77 -11.02
N LEU A 149 15.44 5.90 -11.62
CA LEU A 149 16.90 6.02 -11.58
C LEU A 149 17.41 7.24 -12.31
N THR A 150 16.74 7.65 -13.39
CA THR A 150 17.11 8.85 -14.18
C THR A 150 16.85 10.16 -13.45
N LYS A 151 16.08 10.17 -12.37
CA LYS A 151 15.94 11.36 -11.51
C LYS A 151 17.21 11.70 -10.74
N SER A 152 18.09 10.72 -10.56
CA SER A 152 19.40 10.92 -9.93
C SER A 152 20.48 11.16 -10.98
N ASN A 153 21.33 12.18 -10.76
CA ASN A 153 22.52 12.43 -11.56
C ASN A 153 23.70 11.52 -11.16
N ALA A 154 23.48 10.54 -10.29
CA ALA A 154 24.54 9.64 -9.82
C ALA A 154 24.92 8.63 -10.89
N SER A 155 26.21 8.23 -10.92
CA SER A 155 26.73 7.25 -11.89
C SER A 155 26.21 5.83 -11.65
N ASN A 156 25.78 5.50 -10.44
CA ASN A 156 25.24 4.19 -10.07
C ASN A 156 24.15 4.37 -9.00
N PRO A 157 22.97 4.84 -9.40
CA PRO A 157 21.88 5.09 -8.46
C PRO A 157 21.25 3.78 -7.98
N SER A 158 20.78 3.79 -6.74
CA SER A 158 20.03 2.71 -6.10
C SER A 158 18.68 3.22 -5.62
N ILE A 159 17.72 2.30 -5.51
CA ILE A 159 16.36 2.59 -5.02
C ILE A 159 16.31 2.31 -3.53
N PHE A 160 15.75 3.24 -2.78
CA PHE A 160 15.54 3.14 -1.34
C PHE A 160 14.07 3.26 -1.01
N MET A 161 13.67 2.67 0.10
CA MET A 161 12.34 2.80 0.65
C MET A 161 12.43 2.87 2.18
N ASP A 162 11.84 3.91 2.76
CA ASP A 162 11.78 4.06 4.22
C ASP A 162 10.76 3.10 4.86
N TRP A 163 10.63 3.16 6.18
CA TRP A 163 9.68 2.35 6.93
C TRP A 163 8.21 2.65 6.59
N LYS A 164 7.89 3.85 6.10
CA LYS A 164 6.53 4.24 5.68
C LYS A 164 6.17 3.77 4.27
N GLY A 165 7.15 3.31 3.48
CA GLY A 165 6.98 2.94 2.08
C GLY A 165 7.29 4.07 1.11
N GLU A 166 7.80 5.22 1.58
CA GLU A 166 8.25 6.30 0.72
C GLU A 166 9.51 5.91 -0.04
N GLN A 167 9.56 6.23 -1.34
CA GLN A 167 10.62 5.82 -2.23
C GLN A 167 11.58 6.95 -2.56
N PHE A 168 12.86 6.60 -2.63
CA PHE A 168 13.95 7.51 -2.91
C PHE A 168 14.93 6.88 -3.88
N VAL A 169 15.70 7.74 -4.55
CA VAL A 169 16.84 7.35 -5.37
C VAL A 169 18.09 8.03 -4.85
N GLY A 170 19.17 7.31 -4.74
CA GLY A 170 20.42 7.87 -4.21
C GLY A 170 21.62 6.97 -4.43
N VAL A 171 22.74 7.35 -3.85
CA VAL A 171 23.96 6.55 -3.88
C VAL A 171 24.05 5.68 -2.64
N ARG A 172 24.06 4.38 -2.83
CA ARG A 172 24.18 3.43 -1.73
C ARG A 172 25.53 3.55 -1.02
N SER A 173 25.48 3.50 0.29
CA SER A 173 26.65 3.38 1.15
C SER A 173 26.94 1.91 1.48
N LYS A 174 27.97 1.66 2.31
CA LYS A 174 28.16 0.37 2.94
C LYS A 174 26.93 0.00 3.77
N ALA A 175 26.55 -1.27 3.75
CA ALA A 175 25.46 -1.78 4.57
C ALA A 175 25.63 -1.39 6.06
N GLY A 176 24.57 -0.94 6.70
CA GLY A 176 24.56 -0.33 8.02
C GLY A 176 24.93 1.16 8.05
N LYS A 177 25.01 1.81 6.90
CA LYS A 177 25.29 3.26 6.77
C LYS A 177 24.20 3.92 5.93
N ALA A 178 23.84 5.15 6.30
CA ALA A 178 22.91 5.96 5.53
C ALA A 178 23.42 6.16 4.09
N PRO A 179 22.51 6.19 3.08
CA PRO A 179 22.86 6.47 1.70
C PRO A 179 23.40 7.90 1.55
N LYS A 180 24.05 8.16 0.42
CA LYS A 180 24.51 9.48 0.05
C LYS A 180 23.60 10.06 -1.02
N GLN A 181 23.40 11.37 -1.02
CA GLN A 181 22.69 12.09 -2.07
C GLN A 181 21.34 11.46 -2.42
N ILE A 182 20.45 11.43 -1.45
CA ILE A 182 19.11 10.88 -1.64
C ILE A 182 18.16 11.97 -2.17
N ILE A 183 17.32 11.58 -3.13
CA ILE A 183 16.26 12.43 -3.68
C ILE A 183 14.93 11.69 -3.59
N SER A 184 13.84 12.43 -3.44
CA SER A 184 12.50 11.84 -3.51
C SER A 184 12.24 11.28 -4.90
N ALA A 185 11.75 10.04 -4.97
CA ALA A 185 11.38 9.40 -6.23
C ALA A 185 10.14 10.05 -6.87
N ASP A 186 9.30 10.75 -6.09
CA ASP A 186 8.09 11.39 -6.59
C ASP A 186 8.39 12.67 -7.38
N ASN A 187 9.16 13.57 -6.80
CA ASN A 187 9.34 14.92 -7.33
C ASN A 187 10.80 15.30 -7.67
N GLY A 188 11.76 14.39 -7.44
CA GLY A 188 13.18 14.62 -7.71
C GLY A 188 13.85 15.64 -6.78
N THR A 189 13.21 16.04 -5.69
CA THR A 189 13.80 17.01 -4.76
C THR A 189 14.82 16.34 -3.84
N PRO A 190 15.96 17.02 -3.56
CA PRO A 190 16.92 16.53 -2.57
C PRO A 190 16.28 16.42 -1.19
N VAL A 191 16.62 15.37 -0.48
CA VAL A 191 16.13 15.10 0.88
C VAL A 191 17.29 15.19 1.87
N LEU A 192 17.07 15.89 2.98
CA LEU A 192 18.06 16.00 4.05
C LEU A 192 18.05 14.74 4.91
N MET A 193 19.14 13.98 4.85
CA MET A 193 19.29 12.70 5.57
C MET A 193 19.22 12.84 7.10
N GLU A 194 19.55 13.99 7.65
CA GLU A 194 19.44 14.27 9.09
C GLU A 194 18.00 14.20 9.63
N ASN A 195 17.00 14.36 8.72
CA ASN A 195 15.59 14.28 9.04
C ASN A 195 15.00 12.87 8.74
N MET A 196 15.84 11.95 8.27
CA MET A 196 15.40 10.61 7.86
C MET A 196 16.05 9.55 8.74
N ARG A 197 15.21 8.71 9.30
CA ARG A 197 15.63 7.57 10.10
C ARG A 197 14.83 6.34 9.72
N GLU A 198 15.51 5.22 9.56
CA GLU A 198 14.83 3.93 9.52
C GLU A 198 14.32 3.61 10.92
N LEU A 199 13.03 3.33 11.03
CA LEU A 199 12.39 2.94 12.28
C LEU A 199 11.91 1.50 12.18
N GLU A 200 12.00 0.77 13.29
CA GLU A 200 11.58 -0.62 13.38
C GLU A 200 10.86 -0.91 14.71
N GLY A 201 9.89 -1.83 14.67
CA GLY A 201 9.22 -2.33 15.87
C GLY A 201 8.70 -1.21 16.78
N GLU A 202 9.13 -1.21 18.04
CA GLU A 202 8.70 -0.23 19.06
C GLU A 202 9.02 1.23 18.68
N GLU A 203 10.08 1.48 17.90
CA GLU A 203 10.40 2.85 17.47
C GLU A 203 9.31 3.42 16.56
N ILE A 204 8.68 2.59 15.72
CA ILE A 204 7.51 2.99 14.92
C ILE A 204 6.36 3.36 15.86
N ILE A 205 6.09 2.56 16.89
CA ILE A 205 5.02 2.84 17.86
C ILE A 205 5.26 4.19 18.55
N GLN A 206 6.46 4.45 19.04
CA GLN A 206 6.81 5.72 19.69
C GLN A 206 6.65 6.91 18.74
N HIS A 207 7.07 6.76 17.49
CA HIS A 207 6.90 7.80 16.47
C HIS A 207 5.42 8.05 16.17
N MET A 208 4.64 7.00 16.00
CA MET A 208 3.20 7.07 15.77
C MET A 208 2.49 7.73 16.94
N GLU A 209 2.77 7.30 18.17
CA GLU A 209 2.20 7.86 19.40
C GLU A 209 2.41 9.38 19.50
N THR A 210 3.63 9.84 19.19
CA THR A 210 4.01 11.24 19.37
C THR A 210 3.51 12.15 18.24
N HIS A 211 3.56 11.68 16.99
CA HIS A 211 3.41 12.56 15.82
C HIS A 211 2.16 12.29 14.99
N ILE A 212 1.61 11.08 15.02
CA ILE A 212 0.59 10.64 14.09
C ILE A 212 -0.74 10.35 14.80
N LEU A 213 -0.75 9.47 15.78
CA LEU A 213 -2.00 9.05 16.44
C LEU A 213 -2.83 10.21 17.01
N PRO A 214 -2.24 11.28 17.58
CA PRO A 214 -3.02 12.43 18.04
C PRO A 214 -3.83 13.11 16.92
N THR A 215 -3.35 13.04 15.68
CA THR A 215 -4.04 13.62 14.51
C THR A 215 -5.14 12.73 13.96
N LEU A 216 -5.17 11.46 14.37
CA LEU A 216 -6.10 10.44 13.90
C LEU A 216 -7.28 10.20 14.85
N ILE A 217 -7.26 10.79 16.06
CA ILE A 217 -8.39 10.67 17.00
C ILE A 217 -9.63 11.30 16.38
N PRO A 218 -10.76 10.57 16.30
CA PRO A 218 -11.95 11.04 15.64
C PRO A 218 -12.59 12.22 16.39
N ASP A 219 -13.10 13.20 15.62
CA ASP A 219 -13.99 14.22 16.13
C ASP A 219 -15.36 13.60 16.46
N GLN A 220 -15.95 13.96 17.60
CA GLN A 220 -17.24 13.45 18.04
C GLN A 220 -18.37 13.68 17.03
N ARG A 221 -18.29 14.75 16.24
CA ARG A 221 -19.23 15.03 15.14
C ARG A 221 -19.35 13.90 14.13
N ALA A 222 -18.32 13.07 13.98
CA ALA A 222 -18.34 11.91 13.08
C ALA A 222 -19.34 10.84 13.54
N PHE A 223 -19.58 10.75 14.84
CA PHE A 223 -20.51 9.78 15.42
C PHE A 223 -21.94 10.32 15.56
N GLU A 224 -22.12 11.64 15.50
CA GLU A 224 -23.45 12.26 15.46
C GLU A 224 -24.17 12.07 14.12
N LYS A 225 -23.44 11.71 13.07
CA LYS A 225 -23.95 11.52 11.70
C LYS A 225 -24.11 10.06 11.30
N VAL A 226 -24.02 9.15 12.25
CA VAL A 226 -24.27 7.71 11.99
C VAL A 226 -25.71 7.54 11.51
N PRO A 227 -25.95 6.86 10.38
CA PRO A 227 -27.30 6.59 9.91
C PRO A 227 -28.12 5.74 10.90
N ASP A 228 -29.39 6.04 11.07
CA ASP A 228 -30.27 5.37 12.06
C ASP A 228 -30.33 3.83 11.87
N TYR A 229 -30.26 3.35 10.64
CA TYR A 229 -30.27 1.91 10.35
C TYR A 229 -29.03 1.19 10.88
N MET A 230 -27.92 1.91 11.08
CA MET A 230 -26.69 1.36 11.62
C MET A 230 -26.70 1.32 13.15
N VAL A 231 -27.39 2.26 13.79
CA VAL A 231 -27.53 2.31 15.25
C VAL A 231 -28.37 1.15 15.77
N ALA A 232 -29.23 0.58 14.94
CA ALA A 232 -30.06 -0.59 15.28
C ALA A 232 -29.29 -1.91 15.31
N ASP A 233 -28.09 -1.96 14.74
CA ASP A 233 -27.21 -3.15 14.75
C ASP A 233 -26.37 -3.18 16.02
N GLU A 234 -26.52 -4.19 16.86
CA GLU A 234 -25.86 -4.30 18.16
C GLU A 234 -24.32 -4.40 18.04
N GLU A 235 -23.80 -5.12 17.03
CA GLU A 235 -22.38 -5.28 16.82
C GLU A 235 -21.76 -3.97 16.33
N LEU A 236 -22.41 -3.32 15.38
CA LEU A 236 -21.97 -2.01 14.86
C LEU A 236 -22.04 -0.93 15.93
N ASN A 237 -23.02 -0.96 16.81
CA ASN A 237 -23.14 -0.03 17.91
C ASN A 237 -21.96 -0.15 18.91
N LYS A 238 -21.45 -1.37 19.15
CA LYS A 238 -20.23 -1.57 19.95
C LYS A 238 -19.00 -0.91 19.28
N GLU A 239 -18.87 -1.02 17.97
CA GLU A 239 -17.79 -0.36 17.22
C GLU A 239 -17.92 1.18 17.30
N ILE A 240 -19.13 1.71 17.20
CA ILE A 240 -19.40 3.15 17.37
C ILE A 240 -18.99 3.64 18.77
N GLU A 241 -19.41 2.93 19.80
CA GLU A 241 -19.04 3.28 21.18
C GLU A 241 -17.52 3.14 21.43
N TYR A 242 -16.86 2.15 20.84
CA TYR A 242 -15.41 2.05 20.85
C TYR A 242 -14.77 3.29 20.22
N GLY A 243 -15.23 3.70 19.03
CA GLY A 243 -14.70 4.86 18.31
C GLY A 243 -14.92 6.18 19.08
N LYS A 244 -16.07 6.37 19.75
CA LYS A 244 -16.35 7.53 20.57
C LYS A 244 -15.40 7.70 21.76
N ASN A 245 -14.93 6.56 22.29
CA ASN A 245 -14.03 6.52 23.44
C ASN A 245 -12.57 6.27 23.06
N MET A 246 -12.23 6.38 21.77
CA MET A 246 -10.88 6.12 21.27
C MET A 246 -9.88 7.15 21.80
N THR A 247 -8.76 6.67 22.31
CA THR A 247 -7.66 7.48 22.80
C THR A 247 -6.35 7.11 22.10
N VAL A 248 -5.34 7.98 22.19
CA VAL A 248 -3.99 7.69 21.69
C VAL A 248 -3.43 6.43 22.35
N GLU A 249 -3.65 6.26 23.65
CA GLU A 249 -3.20 5.11 24.43
C GLU A 249 -3.84 3.81 23.92
N ALA A 250 -5.18 3.78 23.70
CA ALA A 250 -5.87 2.62 23.15
C ALA A 250 -5.37 2.25 21.74
N LEU A 251 -5.06 3.23 20.90
CA LEU A 251 -4.48 2.99 19.58
C LEU A 251 -3.06 2.44 19.69
N LYS A 252 -2.25 2.96 20.61
CA LYS A 252 -0.91 2.45 20.91
C LYS A 252 -0.97 0.99 21.35
N ASP A 253 -1.80 0.65 22.34
CA ASP A 253 -1.98 -0.72 22.82
C ASP A 253 -2.36 -1.66 21.66
N SER A 254 -3.25 -1.21 20.77
CA SER A 254 -3.63 -1.98 19.58
C SER A 254 -2.46 -2.22 18.63
N MET A 255 -1.58 -1.23 18.45
CA MET A 255 -0.36 -1.38 17.65
C MET A 255 0.63 -2.36 18.30
N GLU A 256 0.82 -2.28 19.62
CA GLU A 256 1.69 -3.21 20.37
C GLU A 256 1.22 -4.65 20.22
N VAL A 257 -0.08 -4.90 20.33
CA VAL A 257 -0.69 -6.22 20.07
C VAL A 257 -0.47 -6.68 18.63
N SER A 258 -0.60 -5.77 17.66
CA SER A 258 -0.38 -6.09 16.25
C SER A 258 1.10 -6.42 15.94
N LEU A 259 2.03 -5.70 16.53
CA LEU A 259 3.47 -5.97 16.42
C LEU A 259 3.81 -7.34 17.02
N ALA A 260 3.42 -7.58 18.28
CA ALA A 260 3.70 -8.84 18.97
C ALA A 260 3.17 -10.05 18.20
N ARG A 261 1.94 -9.95 17.66
CA ARG A 261 1.36 -10.99 16.82
C ARG A 261 2.18 -11.21 15.55
N THR A 262 2.60 -10.14 14.86
CA THR A 262 3.40 -10.24 13.63
C THR A 262 4.73 -10.94 13.89
N GLU A 263 5.40 -10.62 14.98
CA GLU A 263 6.67 -11.24 15.38
C GLU A 263 6.50 -12.73 15.73
N GLU A 264 5.43 -13.09 16.43
CA GLU A 264 5.13 -14.48 16.78
C GLU A 264 4.81 -15.31 15.53
N GLU A 265 3.99 -14.78 14.64
CA GLU A 265 3.64 -15.41 13.36
C GLU A 265 4.88 -15.58 12.47
N ALA A 266 5.75 -14.56 12.37
CA ALA A 266 7.00 -14.64 11.63
C ALA A 266 7.92 -15.73 12.20
N LYS A 267 8.08 -15.78 13.53
CA LYS A 267 8.87 -16.81 14.21
C LYS A 267 8.34 -18.22 13.93
N ALA A 268 7.03 -18.43 13.98
CA ALA A 268 6.41 -19.72 13.71
C ALA A 268 6.64 -20.14 12.25
N TYR A 269 6.47 -19.24 11.31
CA TYR A 269 6.70 -19.45 9.88
C TYR A 269 8.14 -19.87 9.59
N TRP A 270 9.13 -19.06 10.04
CA TRP A 270 10.55 -19.31 9.76
C TRP A 270 11.09 -20.53 10.48
N ASN A 271 10.63 -20.83 11.69
CA ASN A 271 10.96 -22.09 12.37
C ASN A 271 10.49 -23.31 11.57
N THR A 272 9.36 -23.19 10.89
CA THR A 272 8.83 -24.28 10.06
C THR A 272 9.65 -24.41 8.76
N LEU A 273 10.00 -23.30 8.12
CA LEU A 273 10.76 -23.30 6.86
C LEU A 273 12.24 -23.66 7.04
N SER A 274 12.85 -23.30 8.17
CA SER A 274 14.29 -23.51 8.38
C SER A 274 14.73 -24.96 8.25
N ALA A 275 13.84 -25.90 8.53
CA ALA A 275 14.11 -27.34 8.34
C ALA A 275 14.24 -27.77 6.87
N TYR A 276 13.86 -26.91 5.93
CA TYR A 276 13.76 -27.22 4.49
C TYR A 276 14.57 -26.28 3.60
N GLU A 277 15.28 -25.31 4.18
CA GLU A 277 16.02 -24.30 3.41
C GLU A 277 17.04 -24.91 2.43
N GLN A 278 17.78 -25.91 2.88
CA GLN A 278 18.76 -26.60 2.03
C GLN A 278 18.09 -27.36 0.89
N GLU A 279 17.02 -28.09 1.19
CA GLU A 279 16.25 -28.86 0.21
C GLU A 279 15.61 -27.92 -0.84
N LEU A 280 15.08 -26.76 -0.41
CA LEU A 280 14.57 -25.72 -1.32
C LEU A 280 15.65 -25.19 -2.26
N LEU A 281 16.85 -24.94 -1.78
CA LEU A 281 17.95 -24.46 -2.60
C LEU A 281 18.39 -25.50 -3.65
N GLU A 282 18.34 -26.79 -3.31
CA GLU A 282 18.70 -27.89 -4.20
C GLU A 282 17.61 -28.24 -5.23
N THR A 283 16.33 -27.89 -4.94
CA THR A 283 15.20 -28.17 -5.83
C THR A 283 15.21 -27.24 -7.05
N SER A 284 14.95 -27.75 -8.24
CA SER A 284 14.87 -26.93 -9.44
C SER A 284 13.61 -26.05 -9.46
N ASP A 285 13.65 -24.94 -10.21
CA ASP A 285 12.49 -24.05 -10.37
C ASP A 285 11.33 -24.77 -11.06
N GLU A 286 11.63 -25.67 -12.00
CA GLU A 286 10.63 -26.45 -12.70
C GLU A 286 9.89 -27.40 -11.76
N GLU A 287 10.59 -28.01 -10.81
CA GLU A 287 9.97 -28.87 -9.79
C GLU A 287 9.11 -28.06 -8.83
N LEU A 288 9.53 -26.84 -8.46
CA LEU A 288 8.74 -25.94 -7.62
C LEU A 288 7.49 -25.43 -8.33
N ASN A 289 7.57 -25.19 -9.65
CA ASN A 289 6.44 -24.74 -10.47
C ASN A 289 5.45 -25.87 -10.83
N ASN A 290 5.92 -27.09 -10.96
CA ASN A 290 5.09 -28.25 -11.35
C ASN A 290 4.40 -28.92 -10.17
N GLU A 291 3.59 -28.18 -9.37
CA GLU A 291 2.84 -28.68 -8.22
C GLU A 291 3.68 -29.68 -7.40
N GLY A 292 4.59 -29.19 -6.60
CA GLY A 292 5.58 -29.97 -5.88
C GLY A 292 5.04 -31.21 -5.20
N LYS A 293 5.04 -32.35 -5.90
CA LYS A 293 4.58 -33.63 -5.35
C LYS A 293 5.35 -34.02 -4.09
N PHE A 294 6.56 -33.48 -3.94
CA PHE A 294 7.41 -33.77 -2.82
C PHE A 294 7.10 -32.87 -1.60
N PHE A 295 7.00 -31.57 -1.79
CA PHE A 295 6.63 -30.62 -0.75
C PHE A 295 5.12 -30.58 -0.47
N GLY A 296 4.29 -31.12 -1.35
CA GLY A 296 2.84 -30.96 -1.35
C GLY A 296 2.09 -31.42 -0.08
N ARG A 297 2.66 -32.29 0.76
CA ARG A 297 2.06 -32.61 2.07
C ARG A 297 2.44 -31.61 3.15
N LEU A 298 3.67 -31.15 3.15
CA LEU A 298 4.17 -30.20 4.12
C LEU A 298 3.55 -28.84 3.88
N PHE A 299 3.58 -28.36 2.64
CA PHE A 299 3.12 -27.04 2.28
C PHE A 299 1.60 -26.92 2.28
N ARG A 300 0.87 -27.99 1.94
CA ARG A 300 -0.58 -28.04 2.24
C ARG A 300 -0.90 -27.85 3.72
N ARG A 301 0.02 -28.20 4.61
CA ARG A 301 -0.10 -27.93 6.05
C ARG A 301 0.21 -26.48 6.37
N ILE A 302 1.26 -25.92 5.76
CA ILE A 302 1.71 -24.52 5.93
C ILE A 302 0.65 -23.57 5.39
N PHE A 303 0.02 -23.88 4.23
CA PHE A 303 -0.99 -23.04 3.58
C PHE A 303 -2.42 -23.60 3.73
N SER A 304 -2.69 -24.36 4.80
CA SER A 304 -3.95 -25.05 5.02
C SER A 304 -5.19 -24.16 5.13
N ARG A 305 -5.00 -22.85 5.35
CA ARG A 305 -6.06 -21.84 5.44
C ARG A 305 -5.97 -20.78 4.36
N THR A 306 -5.50 -21.14 3.21
CA THR A 306 -5.43 -20.27 2.05
C THR A 306 -6.77 -20.22 1.32
N ASP A 307 -7.23 -19.02 0.96
CA ASP A 307 -8.35 -18.83 0.05
C ASP A 307 -8.00 -19.39 -1.34
N LYS A 308 -8.87 -20.21 -1.90
CA LYS A 308 -8.66 -20.79 -3.25
C LYS A 308 -8.67 -19.73 -4.35
N SER A 309 -9.35 -18.62 -4.11
CA SER A 309 -9.44 -17.52 -5.06
C SER A 309 -9.57 -16.20 -4.31
N LEU A 310 -9.13 -15.14 -4.95
CA LEU A 310 -9.34 -13.76 -4.51
C LEU A 310 -10.85 -13.50 -4.31
N LYS A 311 -11.17 -12.75 -3.27
CA LYS A 311 -12.48 -12.15 -3.06
C LYS A 311 -12.38 -10.66 -3.32
N TRP A 312 -13.27 -10.10 -4.14
CA TRP A 312 -13.31 -8.69 -4.45
C TRP A 312 -14.75 -8.20 -4.62
N ILE A 313 -14.87 -6.89 -4.74
CA ILE A 313 -16.15 -6.20 -4.91
C ILE A 313 -16.17 -5.64 -6.33
N ASP A 314 -16.94 -6.29 -7.24
CA ASP A 314 -16.93 -5.98 -8.67
C ASP A 314 -17.20 -4.52 -9.00
N LYS A 315 -18.14 -3.86 -8.28
CA LYS A 315 -18.48 -2.45 -8.52
C LYS A 315 -17.30 -1.50 -8.35
N TYR A 316 -16.26 -1.88 -7.59
CA TYR A 316 -15.05 -1.07 -7.38
C TYR A 316 -13.93 -1.37 -8.38
N ASP A 317 -14.15 -2.28 -9.32
CA ASP A 317 -13.15 -2.62 -10.36
C ASP A 317 -13.25 -1.75 -11.62
N ASP A 318 -14.26 -0.88 -11.72
CA ASP A 318 -14.40 0.05 -12.86
C ASP A 318 -13.56 1.31 -12.67
N ARG A 319 -12.35 1.30 -13.25
CA ARG A 319 -11.29 2.29 -13.03
C ARG A 319 -11.14 3.31 -14.14
N LYS A 320 -11.82 3.16 -15.25
CA LYS A 320 -11.53 3.89 -16.50
C LYS A 320 -11.57 5.42 -16.35
N HIS A 321 -12.30 5.92 -15.37
CA HIS A 321 -12.55 7.36 -15.22
C HIS A 321 -11.72 8.04 -14.12
N PHE A 322 -11.06 7.30 -13.24
CA PHE A 322 -10.53 7.80 -11.96
C PHE A 322 -9.04 8.11 -11.92
N TYR A 323 -8.21 7.39 -12.67
CA TYR A 323 -6.74 7.50 -12.60
C TYR A 323 -6.15 8.83 -13.04
N ARG A 324 -6.91 9.68 -13.72
CA ARG A 324 -6.40 10.91 -14.32
C ARG A 324 -6.68 12.17 -13.50
N ARG A 325 -7.39 12.04 -12.39
CA ARG A 325 -7.78 13.21 -11.60
C ARG A 325 -6.92 13.27 -10.34
N GLY A 326 -5.84 14.05 -10.36
CA GLY A 326 -5.03 14.34 -9.18
C GLY A 326 -5.85 14.97 -8.05
N GLY A 327 -5.39 14.86 -6.82
CA GLY A 327 -6.06 15.47 -5.66
C GLY A 327 -5.52 14.92 -4.34
N ALA A 328 -5.98 15.49 -3.23
CA ALA A 328 -5.67 14.94 -1.91
C ALA A 328 -6.30 13.54 -1.74
N CYS A 329 -5.55 12.61 -1.19
CA CYS A 329 -5.91 11.18 -1.15
C CYS A 329 -7.25 10.90 -0.42
N GLY A 330 -7.52 11.57 0.70
CA GLY A 330 -8.76 11.40 1.45
C GLY A 330 -10.01 11.79 0.65
N PRO A 331 -10.10 13.04 0.14
CA PRO A 331 -11.20 13.44 -0.75
C PRO A 331 -11.32 12.56 -1.99
N TRP A 332 -10.20 12.07 -2.53
CA TRP A 332 -10.21 11.17 -3.68
C TRP A 332 -10.87 9.81 -3.35
N VAL A 333 -10.48 9.19 -2.23
CA VAL A 333 -11.07 7.92 -1.77
C VAL A 333 -12.56 8.09 -1.50
N CYS A 334 -12.96 9.14 -0.79
CA CYS A 334 -14.36 9.45 -0.52
C CYS A 334 -15.15 9.69 -1.81
N GLY A 335 -14.59 10.47 -2.74
CA GLY A 335 -15.19 10.74 -4.05
C GLY A 335 -15.38 9.46 -4.86
N TYR A 336 -14.39 8.54 -4.84
CA TYR A 336 -14.50 7.28 -5.55
C TYR A 336 -15.61 6.37 -4.97
N ILE A 337 -15.71 6.29 -3.65
CA ILE A 337 -16.79 5.56 -2.99
C ILE A 337 -18.16 6.11 -3.39
N LEU A 338 -18.30 7.44 -3.42
CA LEU A 338 -19.55 8.10 -3.85
C LEU A 338 -19.86 7.83 -5.32
N TYR A 339 -18.87 7.94 -6.20
CA TYR A 339 -19.01 7.64 -7.62
C TYR A 339 -19.51 6.21 -7.86
N VAL A 340 -18.88 5.24 -7.25
CA VAL A 340 -19.21 3.81 -7.42
C VAL A 340 -20.64 3.51 -6.94
N ASN A 341 -21.10 4.19 -5.88
CA ASN A 341 -22.41 3.94 -5.26
C ASN A 341 -23.54 4.84 -5.77
N GLN A 342 -23.24 6.04 -6.25
CA GLN A 342 -24.26 7.05 -6.57
C GLN A 342 -24.08 7.74 -7.92
N GLY A 343 -23.02 7.42 -8.68
CA GLY A 343 -22.78 7.97 -10.01
C GLY A 343 -21.89 9.22 -10.05
N GLU A 344 -21.63 9.70 -11.27
CA GLU A 344 -20.63 10.72 -11.58
C GLU A 344 -20.94 12.09 -10.98
N ASP A 345 -22.20 12.49 -10.93
CA ASP A 345 -22.64 13.78 -10.37
C ASP A 345 -22.22 13.97 -8.91
N LYS A 346 -22.16 12.87 -8.15
CA LYS A 346 -21.76 12.90 -6.75
C LYS A 346 -20.25 12.99 -6.53
N TYR A 347 -19.48 12.50 -7.49
CA TYR A 347 -18.04 12.69 -7.48
C TYR A 347 -17.65 14.16 -7.68
N ASP A 348 -18.29 14.83 -8.62
CA ASP A 348 -18.05 16.25 -8.91
C ASP A 348 -18.27 17.12 -7.69
N PHE A 349 -19.15 16.69 -6.78
CA PHE A 349 -19.36 17.37 -5.51
C PHE A 349 -18.07 17.48 -4.67
N PHE A 350 -17.20 16.49 -4.68
CA PHE A 350 -15.92 16.53 -3.95
C PHE A 350 -14.79 17.21 -4.72
N TYR A 351 -14.83 17.17 -6.05
CA TYR A 351 -13.70 17.54 -6.89
C TYR A 351 -13.86 18.83 -7.68
N ASN A 352 -15.01 19.08 -8.26
CA ASN A 352 -15.17 20.18 -9.21
C ASN A 352 -15.69 21.47 -8.56
N ASN A 353 -16.16 21.41 -7.34
CA ASN A 353 -16.74 22.57 -6.69
C ASN A 353 -15.74 23.47 -5.95
N ALA A 354 -14.51 23.57 -6.46
CA ALA A 354 -13.64 24.70 -6.11
C ALA A 354 -14.27 26.06 -6.51
N SER A 355 -15.26 26.06 -7.41
CA SER A 355 -16.00 27.26 -7.84
C SER A 355 -17.38 27.42 -7.19
N SER A 356 -17.98 26.40 -6.63
CA SER A 356 -19.18 26.49 -5.82
C SER A 356 -18.82 26.21 -4.37
N PHE A 357 -18.83 27.27 -3.56
CA PHE A 357 -18.48 27.28 -2.14
C PHE A 357 -19.46 26.47 -1.25
N GLY A 358 -19.56 25.15 -1.50
CA GLY A 358 -20.15 24.25 -0.54
C GLY A 358 -19.11 23.88 0.54
N GLU A 359 -19.56 23.46 1.71
CA GLU A 359 -18.70 23.07 2.85
C GLU A 359 -17.56 22.11 2.46
N PHE A 360 -17.77 21.26 1.45
CA PHE A 360 -16.80 20.29 0.96
C PHE A 360 -15.75 20.88 0.03
N GLY A 361 -16.10 21.85 -0.80
CA GLY A 361 -15.15 22.61 -1.60
C GLY A 361 -14.18 23.38 -0.70
N ILE A 362 -14.67 23.94 0.40
CA ILE A 362 -13.85 24.62 1.41
C ILE A 362 -12.92 23.61 2.10
N LEU A 363 -13.43 22.43 2.48
CA LEU A 363 -12.62 21.39 3.13
C LEU A 363 -11.52 20.88 2.19
N ASN A 364 -11.81 20.57 0.94
CA ASN A 364 -10.83 20.10 -0.03
C ASN A 364 -9.77 21.18 -0.30
N PHE A 365 -10.19 22.44 -0.43
CA PHE A 365 -9.28 23.58 -0.58
C PHE A 365 -8.39 23.77 0.66
N ALA A 366 -8.97 23.69 1.87
CA ALA A 366 -8.23 23.78 3.12
C ALA A 366 -7.21 22.64 3.28
N LEU A 367 -7.59 21.42 2.94
CA LEU A 367 -6.68 20.27 2.99
C LEU A 367 -5.50 20.41 2.02
N ARG A 368 -5.77 20.93 0.80
CA ARG A 368 -4.70 21.23 -0.17
C ARG A 368 -3.76 22.32 0.32
N LEU A 369 -4.30 23.40 0.91
CA LEU A 369 -3.49 24.47 1.48
C LEU A 369 -2.64 24.02 2.67
N LEU A 370 -3.22 23.17 3.52
CA LEU A 370 -2.55 22.68 4.72
C LEU A 370 -1.59 21.53 4.43
N GLY A 371 -1.61 20.95 3.22
CA GLY A 371 -0.76 19.83 2.82
C GLY A 371 -0.93 18.59 3.70
N ARG A 372 -2.09 18.41 4.35
CA ARG A 372 -2.37 17.28 5.22
C ARG A 372 -3.44 16.36 4.66
N PRO A 373 -3.40 15.05 4.97
CA PRO A 373 -4.48 14.14 4.62
C PRO A 373 -5.75 14.47 5.41
N MET A 374 -6.90 14.06 4.85
CA MET A 374 -8.17 14.07 5.55
C MET A 374 -8.11 13.16 6.78
N THR A 375 -8.65 13.62 7.90
CA THR A 375 -8.68 12.81 9.12
C THR A 375 -9.82 11.77 9.08
N PRO A 376 -9.74 10.69 9.88
CA PRO A 376 -10.84 9.74 10.03
C PRO A 376 -12.17 10.40 10.41
N GLY A 377 -12.13 11.35 11.34
CA GLY A 377 -13.31 12.12 11.75
C GLY A 377 -13.92 12.92 10.61
N GLU A 378 -13.10 13.59 9.80
CA GLU A 378 -13.56 14.33 8.61
C GLU A 378 -14.23 13.39 7.60
N MET A 379 -13.72 12.19 7.38
CA MET A 379 -14.37 11.18 6.52
C MET A 379 -15.71 10.74 7.12
N GLY A 380 -15.74 10.47 8.42
CA GLY A 380 -16.93 9.99 9.12
C GLY A 380 -18.11 10.95 9.07
N TRP A 381 -17.90 12.27 9.21
CA TRP A 381 -19.00 13.22 9.16
C TRP A 381 -19.32 13.74 7.75
N THR A 382 -18.34 13.76 6.83
CA THR A 382 -18.60 14.25 5.45
C THR A 382 -19.35 13.26 4.59
N MET A 383 -19.06 11.97 4.70
CA MET A 383 -19.66 10.95 3.83
C MET A 383 -21.18 10.81 4.00
N PRO A 384 -21.75 10.78 5.22
CA PRO A 384 -23.20 10.78 5.39
C PRO A 384 -23.87 11.99 4.75
N ILE A 385 -23.28 13.18 4.90
CA ILE A 385 -23.83 14.41 4.30
C ILE A 385 -23.79 14.31 2.77
N ALA A 386 -22.64 13.96 2.19
CA ALA A 386 -22.45 13.86 0.74
C ALA A 386 -23.33 12.78 0.10
N SER A 387 -23.56 11.68 0.80
CA SER A 387 -24.36 10.54 0.32
C SER A 387 -25.85 10.62 0.65
N ASN A 388 -26.32 11.69 1.31
CA ASN A 388 -27.66 11.79 1.86
C ASN A 388 -28.00 10.65 2.83
N GLY A 389 -27.09 10.36 3.76
CA GLY A 389 -27.26 9.35 4.80
C GLY A 389 -27.11 7.88 4.34
N LYS A 390 -26.64 7.64 3.11
CA LYS A 390 -26.54 6.28 2.56
C LYS A 390 -25.21 5.61 2.80
N ILE A 391 -24.14 6.39 2.98
CA ILE A 391 -22.77 5.89 3.15
C ILE A 391 -22.17 6.52 4.40
N TRP A 392 -21.58 5.69 5.22
CA TRP A 392 -20.81 6.13 6.38
C TRP A 392 -19.45 5.48 6.41
N ILE A 393 -18.42 6.22 6.82
CA ILE A 393 -17.08 5.71 7.09
C ILE A 393 -16.92 5.72 8.61
N ASN A 394 -16.77 4.53 9.19
CA ASN A 394 -16.50 4.43 10.62
C ASN A 394 -15.12 5.05 10.91
N PRO A 395 -15.06 6.15 11.67
CA PRO A 395 -13.79 6.81 11.97
C PRO A 395 -12.95 6.05 13.00
N ALA A 396 -13.45 4.97 13.57
CA ALA A 396 -12.69 4.11 14.48
C ALA A 396 -11.60 3.36 13.73
N LEU A 397 -10.35 3.65 14.08
CA LEU A 397 -9.19 2.99 13.49
C LEU A 397 -9.03 1.56 14.01
N CYS A 398 -8.69 0.65 13.13
CA CYS A 398 -8.40 -0.74 13.45
C CYS A 398 -7.04 -1.16 12.87
N PHE A 399 -6.16 -1.72 13.71
CA PHE A 399 -4.85 -2.25 13.29
C PHE A 399 -4.87 -3.75 12.98
N ALA A 400 -6.03 -4.35 12.75
CA ALA A 400 -6.16 -5.76 12.44
C ALA A 400 -6.64 -5.99 11.00
N ASP A 401 -5.78 -6.56 10.16
CA ASP A 401 -6.07 -6.91 8.77
C ASP A 401 -7.26 -7.86 8.63
N LEU A 402 -7.53 -8.66 9.65
CA LEU A 402 -8.68 -9.55 9.69
C LEU A 402 -10.00 -8.80 9.49
N PHE A 403 -10.16 -7.62 10.11
CA PHE A 403 -11.39 -6.84 9.99
C PHE A 403 -11.57 -6.31 8.57
N ALA A 404 -10.49 -5.77 7.94
CA ALA A 404 -10.56 -5.34 6.56
C ALA A 404 -10.85 -6.51 5.59
N TYR A 405 -10.25 -7.68 5.87
CA TYR A 405 -10.52 -8.88 5.11
C TYR A 405 -11.98 -9.33 5.24
N ASP A 406 -12.52 -9.37 6.46
CA ASP A 406 -13.93 -9.76 6.72
C ASP A 406 -14.89 -8.74 6.10
N GLN A 407 -14.56 -7.44 6.17
CA GLN A 407 -15.31 -6.38 5.52
C GLN A 407 -15.50 -6.64 4.01
N ILE A 408 -14.40 -6.97 3.32
CA ILE A 408 -14.43 -7.24 1.89
C ILE A 408 -15.08 -8.59 1.57
N LYS A 409 -14.69 -9.63 2.30
CA LYS A 409 -15.12 -11.02 1.99
C LYS A 409 -16.57 -11.28 2.34
N HIS A 410 -17.00 -10.87 3.53
CA HIS A 410 -18.33 -11.22 4.09
C HIS A 410 -19.35 -10.12 3.85
N TYR A 411 -18.99 -8.87 4.14
CA TYR A 411 -19.93 -7.75 4.02
C TYR A 411 -19.98 -7.15 2.62
N LYS A 412 -19.02 -7.47 1.73
CA LYS A 412 -18.92 -6.89 0.37
C LYS A 412 -18.80 -5.37 0.37
N LYS A 413 -18.15 -4.84 1.38
CA LYS A 413 -17.87 -3.43 1.58
C LYS A 413 -16.36 -3.19 1.49
N PRO A 414 -15.90 -2.06 0.91
CA PRO A 414 -14.48 -1.75 0.87
C PRO A 414 -13.96 -1.32 2.24
N ALA A 415 -12.65 -1.30 2.38
CA ALA A 415 -11.97 -0.77 3.54
C ALA A 415 -10.95 0.28 3.11
N ILE A 416 -10.79 1.36 3.89
CA ILE A 416 -9.82 2.42 3.63
C ILE A 416 -8.61 2.16 4.50
N ARG A 417 -7.43 2.20 3.89
CA ARG A 417 -6.15 2.00 4.57
C ARG A 417 -5.39 3.31 4.66
N LEU A 418 -4.79 3.56 5.82
CA LEU A 418 -3.76 4.58 5.96
C LEU A 418 -2.39 3.95 5.75
N CYS A 419 -1.60 4.51 4.84
CA CYS A 419 -0.22 4.10 4.60
C CYS A 419 0.68 5.32 4.46
N GLY A 420 1.99 5.12 4.42
CA GLY A 420 2.93 6.18 4.07
C GLY A 420 3.07 6.29 2.55
N SER A 421 3.13 7.51 2.04
CA SER A 421 3.51 7.81 0.68
C SER A 421 3.97 9.26 0.59
N GLY A 422 5.07 9.52 -0.13
CA GLY A 422 5.56 10.87 -0.38
C GLY A 422 5.84 11.73 0.86
N GLY A 423 6.34 11.11 1.95
CA GLY A 423 6.63 11.80 3.21
C GLY A 423 5.40 12.15 4.06
N GLN A 424 4.20 11.81 3.58
CA GLN A 424 2.93 12.08 4.23
C GLN A 424 2.12 10.80 4.44
N LEU A 425 1.14 10.87 5.31
CA LEU A 425 0.12 9.85 5.44
C LEU A 425 -0.76 9.85 4.19
N HIS A 426 -1.08 8.66 3.70
CA HIS A 426 -1.79 8.47 2.45
C HIS A 426 -2.94 7.48 2.62
N TRP A 427 -4.10 7.80 2.05
CA TRP A 427 -5.28 6.96 2.07
C TRP A 427 -5.42 6.19 0.76
N THR A 428 -5.58 4.87 0.87
CA THR A 428 -5.90 3.98 -0.25
C THR A 428 -7.20 3.24 0.02
N LEU A 429 -7.85 2.73 -1.03
CA LEU A 429 -9.07 1.95 -0.92
C LEU A 429 -8.80 0.50 -1.27
N ALA A 430 -9.00 -0.41 -0.32
CA ALA A 430 -8.99 -1.85 -0.55
C ALA A 430 -10.39 -2.35 -0.92
N TYR A 431 -10.49 -3.06 -2.06
CA TYR A 431 -11.75 -3.61 -2.56
C TYR A 431 -11.66 -5.09 -2.90
N GLY A 432 -10.48 -5.69 -2.77
CA GLY A 432 -10.26 -7.12 -2.87
C GLY A 432 -9.34 -7.60 -1.77
N ALA A 433 -9.53 -8.84 -1.34
CA ALA A 433 -8.74 -9.44 -0.27
C ALA A 433 -8.55 -10.95 -0.47
N LYS A 434 -7.39 -11.45 -0.05
CA LYS A 434 -7.02 -12.85 -0.03
C LYS A 434 -6.29 -13.18 1.26
N GLN A 435 -6.73 -14.24 1.92
CA GLN A 435 -6.02 -14.82 3.07
C GLN A 435 -5.15 -15.98 2.60
N THR A 436 -3.91 -16.03 3.09
CA THR A 436 -3.01 -17.19 2.93
C THR A 436 -2.45 -17.61 4.28
N GLY A 437 -1.84 -18.80 4.34
CA GLY A 437 -1.16 -19.30 5.53
C GLY A 437 -1.85 -20.47 6.20
N SER A 438 -1.64 -20.60 7.50
CA SER A 438 -2.11 -21.72 8.31
C SER A 438 -2.93 -21.24 9.52
N TRP A 439 -3.20 -22.14 10.45
CA TRP A 439 -3.80 -21.74 11.72
C TRP A 439 -2.80 -21.09 12.70
N LEU A 440 -1.49 -21.25 12.46
CA LEU A 440 -0.41 -20.65 13.28
C LEU A 440 -0.05 -19.23 12.84
N TRP A 441 -0.23 -18.92 11.56
CA TRP A 441 0.01 -17.59 11.00
C TRP A 441 -0.93 -17.33 9.85
N ARG A 442 -1.34 -16.09 9.66
CA ARG A 442 -2.23 -15.64 8.60
C ARG A 442 -1.66 -14.42 7.92
N ASN A 443 -1.63 -14.45 6.61
CA ASN A 443 -1.25 -13.31 5.80
C ASN A 443 -2.47 -12.84 5.03
N TYR A 444 -2.66 -11.53 5.01
CA TYR A 444 -3.73 -10.90 4.26
C TYR A 444 -3.12 -10.04 3.17
N TYR A 445 -3.58 -10.25 1.95
CA TYR A 445 -3.19 -9.49 0.77
C TYR A 445 -4.41 -8.75 0.27
N PHE A 446 -4.21 -7.48 -0.07
CA PHE A 446 -5.30 -6.61 -0.49
C PHE A 446 -5.08 -6.10 -1.89
N LEU A 447 -6.13 -6.11 -2.69
CA LEU A 447 -6.21 -5.42 -3.96
C LEU A 447 -6.66 -3.99 -3.66
N GLN A 448 -5.80 -3.01 -3.97
CA GLN A 448 -5.99 -1.63 -3.57
C GLN A 448 -6.03 -0.70 -4.77
N ILE A 449 -6.75 0.40 -4.61
CA ILE A 449 -6.77 1.54 -5.52
C ILE A 449 -6.11 2.72 -4.82
N ASP A 450 -5.24 3.41 -5.57
CA ASP A 450 -4.49 4.55 -5.11
C ASP A 450 -4.47 5.64 -6.20
N ASN A 451 -4.56 6.90 -5.80
CA ASN A 451 -4.53 8.03 -6.74
C ASN A 451 -3.12 8.53 -7.08
N GLY A 452 -2.10 8.07 -6.37
CA GLY A 452 -0.73 8.59 -6.46
C GLY A 452 0.34 7.56 -6.77
N ALA A 453 -0.01 6.27 -6.88
CA ALA A 453 0.97 5.22 -7.04
C ALA A 453 1.63 5.25 -8.42
N LYS A 454 2.81 5.83 -8.50
CA LYS A 454 3.70 5.69 -9.66
C LYS A 454 4.39 4.32 -9.69
N VAL A 455 4.52 3.67 -8.54
CA VAL A 455 5.09 2.33 -8.41
C VAL A 455 4.02 1.37 -7.92
N GLY A 456 3.70 0.40 -8.77
CA GLY A 456 2.60 -0.52 -8.53
C GLY A 456 1.27 0.15 -8.84
N VAL A 457 1.12 0.67 -10.05
CA VAL A 457 -0.22 0.99 -10.58
C VAL A 457 -1.06 -0.26 -10.33
N PRO A 458 -2.16 -0.15 -9.58
CA PRO A 458 -3.03 -1.28 -9.35
C PRO A 458 -3.39 -1.87 -10.71
N GLY A 459 -2.99 -3.12 -10.95
CA GLY A 459 -3.34 -3.80 -12.18
C GLY A 459 -4.86 -3.81 -12.32
N ASP A 460 -5.35 -3.67 -13.53
CA ASP A 460 -6.72 -4.02 -13.86
C ASP A 460 -6.90 -5.51 -13.47
N LYS A 461 -7.93 -5.84 -12.69
CA LYS A 461 -8.18 -7.23 -12.33
C LYS A 461 -8.38 -8.14 -13.53
N LYS A 462 -8.92 -7.62 -14.64
CA LYS A 462 -8.99 -8.34 -15.92
C LYS A 462 -7.61 -8.79 -16.41
N ASN A 463 -6.55 -8.09 -15.97
CA ASN A 463 -5.15 -8.39 -16.24
C ASN A 463 -4.40 -8.91 -15.00
N GLY A 464 -5.11 -9.37 -13.96
CA GLY A 464 -4.52 -10.02 -12.80
C GLY A 464 -4.39 -9.17 -11.54
N GLY A 465 -4.48 -7.86 -11.59
CA GLY A 465 -4.44 -6.99 -10.39
C GLY A 465 -3.08 -6.90 -9.68
N ASN A 466 -3.03 -6.10 -8.63
CA ASN A 466 -1.87 -5.96 -7.75
C ASN A 466 -2.25 -6.32 -6.32
N TYR A 467 -1.52 -7.26 -5.74
CA TYR A 467 -1.73 -7.72 -4.39
C TYR A 467 -0.61 -7.23 -3.49
N THR A 468 -0.96 -6.57 -2.42
CA THR A 468 0.04 -6.11 -1.44
C THR A 468 -0.31 -6.61 -0.05
N LYS A 469 0.69 -7.07 0.67
CA LYS A 469 0.62 -7.29 2.11
C LYS A 469 0.69 -5.94 2.80
N VAL A 470 0.01 -5.83 3.92
CA VAL A 470 -0.05 -4.60 4.71
C VAL A 470 0.92 -4.72 5.89
N ASP A 471 1.61 -3.64 6.20
CA ASP A 471 2.43 -3.58 7.40
C ASP A 471 1.56 -3.50 8.67
N TRP A 472 2.00 -4.12 9.75
CA TRP A 472 1.27 -4.24 11.01
C TRP A 472 0.86 -2.89 11.63
N TRP A 473 1.52 -1.81 11.29
CA TRP A 473 1.26 -0.46 11.80
C TRP A 473 0.26 0.36 10.97
N ASN A 474 -0.24 -0.18 9.86
CA ASN A 474 -1.22 0.52 9.02
C ASN A 474 -2.64 0.30 9.53
N PRO A 475 -3.36 1.35 9.96
CA PRO A 475 -4.74 1.23 10.38
C PRO A 475 -5.72 1.24 9.21
N TRP A 476 -6.90 0.71 9.50
CA TRP A 476 -8.02 0.61 8.60
C TRP A 476 -9.21 1.42 9.09
N LEU A 477 -10.01 1.93 8.14
CA LEU A 477 -11.36 2.45 8.37
C LEU A 477 -12.35 1.61 7.58
N MET A 478 -13.46 1.24 8.21
CA MET A 478 -14.51 0.43 7.60
C MET A 478 -15.54 1.34 6.91
N VAL A 479 -15.95 0.97 5.70
CA VAL A 479 -16.95 1.69 4.90
C VAL A 479 -18.27 0.93 4.97
N TRP A 480 -19.34 1.65 5.23
CA TRP A 480 -20.70 1.13 5.28
C TRP A 480 -21.56 1.89 4.25
N ASP A 481 -22.19 1.16 3.30
CA ASP A 481 -23.00 1.68 2.21
C ASP A 481 -24.31 0.87 2.03
#